data_b91a574d74ac5de1793bf739b8fcfef2
#
_entry.id   b91a574d74ac5de1793bf739b8fcfef2
#
_cell.length_a   1.000
_cell.length_b   1.000
_cell.length_c   1.000
_cell.angle_alpha   90.00
_cell.angle_beta   90.00
_cell.angle_gamma   90.00
#
_symmetry.space_group_name_H-M   'P 1'
#
loop_
_entity.id
_entity.type
_entity.pdbx_description
1 polymer ?
#
loop_
_entity_poly.entity_id
_entity_poly.type
_entity_poly.pdbx_seq_one_letter_code
_entity_poly.pdbx_strand_id
1 'polypeptide(L)'
;MTVEKLITDHIDIWSSALQTRSAAGRGSNGKIDLYGIKKLRELILELAVRGKLVPQDPNDEPASELLKRIAAEKAELVKQGKIKKQKPLPEISEDEKPFELPVGWEWTTLSEIATINPKIEVTDDEQDISFVPMPCISTRFDGAHDQEIKSWGKVKKGYTHFADGDIAIAKITPCFENSKAVIFKGLKGGVGVGTTELHVARPISSELNLQYILLNIKSPHYLSMGESMMTGSAGQKRVPRNFFENYPLPFPPIAEQIRIVETFSQLMTICDQLEQQSLSSLDAHQQLVKTLLATLTDSQNAEELAENWVRISQHFDTLFTTEASIDALKQTILQLAVMGKLVSQDPNDEPASELLKRIEQEKTQLVKEGKIKKQKPLPPVSDEEKPFELPVGWEWCRIIEIAQVGTGATPSRDNPDYWETPEFNWVTSGETSLPFIFNTAEKISGKAVKETNVSIYSPGTLIIAMYGQGKTRGQITELCISAGTNQACAAIQLFNTNEYHRCYIKLFFEKSYKDLRELAAGGAQPNLNLAKVSNTLVPIPPLSEQIKITCKVEELIKVCDTLKSRLQSAQQTRLHLADALTDAALN
;
A
#
# COMPACT_ATOMS: atom_id res chain seq x y z
N MET A 1 2.51 22.77 -26.69
CA MET A 1 3.66 21.94 -26.24
C MET A 1 3.48 20.58 -26.87
N THR A 2 4.51 19.99 -27.52
CA THR A 2 4.37 18.62 -28.05
C THR A 2 4.35 17.63 -26.89
N VAL A 3 3.69 16.48 -27.07
CA VAL A 3 3.59 15.42 -26.02
C VAL A 3 4.98 14.92 -25.60
N GLU A 4 5.91 14.82 -26.57
CA GLU A 4 7.31 14.46 -26.29
C GLU A 4 7.98 15.45 -25.32
N LYS A 5 7.79 16.77 -25.56
CA LYS A 5 8.30 17.80 -24.64
C LYS A 5 7.65 17.73 -23.27
N LEU A 6 6.35 17.47 -23.20
CA LEU A 6 5.65 17.33 -21.93
C LEU A 6 6.19 16.16 -21.10
N ILE A 7 6.59 15.06 -21.76
CA ILE A 7 7.19 13.91 -21.10
C ILE A 7 8.62 14.20 -20.69
N THR A 8 9.45 14.70 -21.62
CA THR A 8 10.90 14.87 -21.41
C THR A 8 11.22 16.01 -20.44
N ASP A 9 10.52 17.13 -20.53
CA ASP A 9 10.77 18.32 -19.68
C ASP A 9 10.30 18.11 -18.21
N HIS A 10 9.45 17.10 -17.96
CA HIS A 10 8.88 16.80 -16.63
C HIS A 10 9.09 15.34 -16.20
N ILE A 11 10.09 14.66 -16.77
CA ILE A 11 10.35 13.25 -16.49
C ILE A 11 10.65 12.97 -15.00
N ASP A 12 11.27 13.92 -14.33
CA ASP A 12 11.55 13.91 -12.91
C ASP A 12 10.25 13.92 -12.07
N ILE A 13 9.24 14.68 -12.48
CA ILE A 13 7.93 14.71 -11.81
C ILE A 13 7.23 13.38 -12.03
N TRP A 14 7.15 12.90 -13.29
CA TRP A 14 6.50 11.63 -13.60
C TRP A 14 7.11 10.43 -12.87
N SER A 15 8.45 10.39 -12.76
CA SER A 15 9.16 9.27 -12.09
C SER A 15 9.20 9.38 -10.58
N SER A 16 9.14 10.60 -10.01
CA SER A 16 9.30 10.83 -8.57
C SER A 16 7.99 11.05 -7.80
N ALA A 17 6.85 11.24 -8.48
CA ALA A 17 5.54 11.33 -7.84
C ALA A 17 5.08 9.93 -7.40
N LEU A 18 5.42 9.58 -6.15
CA LEU A 18 5.16 8.28 -5.55
C LEU A 18 4.04 8.39 -4.50
N GLN A 19 3.22 7.37 -4.38
CA GLN A 19 2.19 7.27 -3.35
C GLN A 19 2.34 5.96 -2.59
N THR A 20 2.39 6.02 -1.25
CA THR A 20 2.39 4.83 -0.42
C THR A 20 0.95 4.42 -0.13
N ARG A 21 0.50 3.28 -0.63
CA ARG A 21 -0.81 2.73 -0.27
C ARG A 21 -0.69 1.98 1.05
N SER A 22 -1.50 2.38 2.04
CA SER A 22 -1.69 1.60 3.26
C SER A 22 -2.35 0.28 2.90
N ALA A 23 -1.63 -0.83 3.03
CA ALA A 23 -2.24 -2.14 2.91
C ALA A 23 -3.05 -2.41 4.19
N ALA A 24 -4.37 -2.35 4.10
CA ALA A 24 -5.26 -2.90 5.10
C ALA A 24 -5.13 -4.44 5.07
N GLY A 25 -4.15 -5.00 5.78
CA GLY A 25 -3.91 -6.44 5.82
C GLY A 25 -2.55 -6.79 6.41
N ARG A 26 -2.44 -7.98 6.96
CA ARG A 26 -1.31 -8.55 7.70
C ARG A 26 0.05 -8.24 7.05
N GLY A 27 0.81 -7.34 7.67
CA GLY A 27 2.27 -7.38 7.62
C GLY A 27 2.94 -7.02 6.28
N SER A 28 2.57 -5.91 5.62
CA SER A 28 3.39 -5.43 4.50
C SER A 28 3.82 -3.98 4.72
N ASN A 29 5.05 -3.69 4.40
CA ASN A 29 5.48 -2.34 4.04
C ASN A 29 4.52 -1.84 2.95
N GLY A 30 3.94 -0.66 3.09
CA GLY A 30 3.00 -0.12 2.12
C GLY A 30 3.57 -0.25 0.70
N LYS A 31 2.76 -0.81 -0.23
CA LYS A 31 3.19 -0.93 -1.63
C LYS A 31 3.34 0.47 -2.21
N ILE A 32 4.52 0.78 -2.74
CA ILE A 32 4.76 2.03 -3.45
C ILE A 32 4.00 1.98 -4.78
N ASP A 33 3.18 3.00 -5.02
CA ASP A 33 2.47 3.23 -6.29
C ASP A 33 3.20 4.35 -7.03
N LEU A 34 3.58 4.08 -8.28
CA LEU A 34 4.22 5.04 -9.17
C LEU A 34 3.14 5.97 -9.77
N TYR A 35 2.56 6.81 -8.92
CA TYR A 35 1.43 7.67 -9.24
C TYR A 35 1.66 8.54 -10.48
N GLY A 36 2.85 9.17 -10.58
CA GLY A 36 3.18 10.02 -11.71
C GLY A 36 3.18 9.26 -13.04
N ILE A 37 3.77 8.06 -13.10
CA ILE A 37 3.79 7.24 -14.31
C ILE A 37 2.37 6.77 -14.67
N LYS A 38 1.56 6.45 -13.67
CA LYS A 38 0.14 6.12 -13.90
C LYS A 38 -0.60 7.32 -14.52
N LYS A 39 -0.43 8.52 -13.97
CA LYS A 39 -1.02 9.75 -14.51
C LYS A 39 -0.53 10.06 -15.92
N LEU A 40 0.75 9.84 -16.21
CA LEU A 40 1.30 10.00 -17.55
C LEU A 40 0.63 9.06 -18.56
N ARG A 41 0.41 7.78 -18.20
CA ARG A 41 -0.33 6.83 -19.06
C ARG A 41 -1.77 7.27 -19.32
N GLU A 42 -2.46 7.74 -18.27
CA GLU A 42 -3.82 8.29 -18.38
C GLU A 42 -3.85 9.50 -19.31
N LEU A 43 -2.88 10.41 -19.18
CA LEU A 43 -2.76 11.59 -20.02
C LEU A 43 -2.51 11.23 -21.49
N ILE A 44 -1.56 10.36 -21.78
CA ILE A 44 -1.25 9.91 -23.15
C ILE A 44 -2.52 9.33 -23.81
N LEU A 45 -3.29 8.56 -23.06
CA LEU A 45 -4.53 7.98 -23.56
C LEU A 45 -5.61 9.04 -23.83
N GLU A 46 -5.79 10.01 -22.94
CA GLU A 46 -6.72 11.12 -23.14
C GLU A 46 -6.31 11.99 -24.37
N LEU A 47 -5.01 12.25 -24.53
CA LEU A 47 -4.51 12.97 -25.71
C LEU A 47 -4.75 12.20 -27.01
N ALA A 48 -4.62 10.88 -27.00
CA ALA A 48 -4.93 10.00 -28.13
C ALA A 48 -6.40 10.10 -28.55
N VAL A 49 -7.30 10.02 -27.57
CA VAL A 49 -8.75 10.05 -27.80
C VAL A 49 -9.24 11.44 -28.22
N ARG A 50 -8.59 12.52 -27.76
CA ARG A 50 -8.96 13.91 -28.07
C ARG A 50 -8.29 14.47 -29.33
N GLY A 51 -7.53 13.66 -30.06
CA GLY A 51 -6.83 14.11 -31.26
C GLY A 51 -5.68 15.09 -31.00
N LYS A 52 -5.11 15.07 -29.79
CA LYS A 52 -3.96 15.91 -29.40
C LYS A 52 -2.63 15.14 -29.35
N LEU A 53 -2.64 13.82 -29.62
CA LEU A 53 -1.44 12.98 -29.55
C LEU A 53 -0.54 13.10 -30.78
N VAL A 54 -1.12 13.18 -31.96
CA VAL A 54 -0.42 13.28 -33.25
C VAL A 54 -0.95 14.49 -34.03
N PRO A 55 -0.15 15.07 -34.93
CA PRO A 55 -0.65 16.14 -35.82
C PRO A 55 -1.67 15.58 -36.80
N GLN A 56 -2.72 16.36 -37.10
CA GLN A 56 -3.66 16.07 -38.16
C GLN A 56 -3.00 16.32 -39.52
N ASP A 57 -3.29 15.47 -40.50
CA ASP A 57 -2.90 15.67 -41.92
C ASP A 57 -4.14 16.07 -42.72
N PRO A 58 -4.18 17.27 -43.34
CA PRO A 58 -5.33 17.70 -44.11
C PRO A 58 -5.56 16.87 -45.40
N ASN A 59 -4.61 16.02 -45.78
CA ASN A 59 -4.76 15.11 -46.92
C ASN A 59 -5.37 13.75 -46.54
N ASP A 60 -5.56 13.47 -45.28
CA ASP A 60 -6.22 12.25 -44.84
C ASP A 60 -7.68 12.23 -45.31
N GLU A 61 -8.15 11.07 -45.75
CA GLU A 61 -9.56 10.87 -46.06
C GLU A 61 -10.44 11.14 -44.81
N PRO A 62 -11.40 12.09 -44.85
CA PRO A 62 -12.23 12.39 -43.69
C PRO A 62 -12.95 11.16 -43.17
N ALA A 63 -13.11 11.09 -41.85
CA ALA A 63 -13.79 9.98 -41.17
C ALA A 63 -15.22 9.73 -41.69
N SER A 64 -15.91 10.76 -42.13
CA SER A 64 -17.23 10.68 -42.76
C SER A 64 -17.30 9.72 -43.94
N GLU A 65 -16.23 9.61 -44.76
CA GLU A 65 -16.21 8.72 -45.92
C GLU A 65 -16.12 7.25 -45.49
N LEU A 66 -15.30 6.94 -44.50
CA LEU A 66 -15.26 5.59 -43.91
C LEU A 66 -16.60 5.22 -43.27
N LEU A 67 -17.21 6.14 -42.52
CA LEU A 67 -18.52 5.89 -41.89
C LEU A 67 -19.63 5.65 -42.92
N LYS A 68 -19.60 6.33 -44.06
CA LYS A 68 -20.53 6.07 -45.19
C LYS A 68 -20.34 4.66 -45.76
N ARG A 69 -19.08 4.20 -45.93
CA ARG A 69 -18.80 2.83 -46.39
C ARG A 69 -19.31 1.78 -45.37
N ILE A 70 -19.06 2.00 -44.11
CA ILE A 70 -19.56 1.10 -43.04
C ILE A 70 -21.08 1.07 -43.00
N ALA A 71 -21.75 2.22 -43.14
CA ALA A 71 -23.21 2.28 -43.17
C ALA A 71 -23.81 1.52 -44.39
N ALA A 72 -23.14 1.62 -45.58
CA ALA A 72 -23.55 0.86 -46.75
C ALA A 72 -23.34 -0.64 -46.58
N GLU A 73 -22.21 -1.09 -46.00
CA GLU A 73 -21.95 -2.49 -45.67
C GLU A 73 -22.97 -3.04 -44.67
N LYS A 74 -23.29 -2.25 -43.64
CA LYS A 74 -24.33 -2.57 -42.65
C LYS A 74 -25.70 -2.75 -43.32
N ALA A 75 -26.08 -1.86 -44.21
CA ALA A 75 -27.35 -1.94 -44.94
C ALA A 75 -27.41 -3.22 -45.78
N GLU A 76 -26.33 -3.62 -46.43
CA GLU A 76 -26.25 -4.84 -47.22
C GLU A 76 -26.35 -6.12 -46.32
N LEU A 77 -25.68 -6.14 -45.16
CA LEU A 77 -25.81 -7.23 -44.17
C LEU A 77 -27.24 -7.37 -43.64
N VAL A 78 -27.98 -6.25 -43.50
CA VAL A 78 -29.40 -6.26 -43.12
C VAL A 78 -30.26 -6.87 -44.25
N LYS A 79 -30.01 -6.49 -45.51
CA LYS A 79 -30.73 -7.07 -46.68
C LYS A 79 -30.49 -8.55 -46.81
N GLN A 80 -29.29 -9.02 -46.53
CA GLN A 80 -28.90 -10.43 -46.55
C GLN A 80 -29.49 -11.19 -45.33
N GLY A 81 -30.13 -10.53 -44.38
CA GLY A 81 -30.67 -11.15 -43.17
C GLY A 81 -29.61 -11.60 -42.15
N LYS A 82 -28.33 -11.23 -42.37
CA LYS A 82 -27.20 -11.59 -41.47
C LYS A 82 -27.25 -10.82 -40.17
N ILE A 83 -27.76 -9.60 -40.18
CA ILE A 83 -27.99 -8.77 -39.00
C ILE A 83 -29.42 -8.23 -38.99
N LYS A 84 -29.94 -8.02 -37.78
CA LYS A 84 -31.31 -7.45 -37.60
C LYS A 84 -31.30 -5.95 -37.88
N LYS A 85 -32.35 -5.45 -38.57
CA LYS A 85 -32.55 -4.02 -38.75
C LYS A 85 -32.71 -3.35 -37.39
N GLN A 86 -31.84 -2.39 -37.09
CA GLN A 86 -31.94 -1.56 -35.89
C GLN A 86 -32.90 -0.37 -36.10
N LYS A 87 -33.48 0.14 -35.02
CA LYS A 87 -34.19 1.42 -35.08
C LYS A 87 -33.20 2.55 -35.35
N PRO A 88 -33.59 3.61 -36.10
CA PRO A 88 -32.74 4.78 -36.21
C PRO A 88 -32.34 5.29 -34.83
N LEU A 89 -31.07 5.56 -34.65
CA LEU A 89 -30.58 6.18 -33.43
C LEU A 89 -30.86 7.67 -33.48
N PRO A 90 -31.14 8.33 -32.35
CA PRO A 90 -31.16 9.78 -32.28
C PRO A 90 -29.77 10.33 -32.63
N GLU A 91 -29.69 11.50 -33.23
CA GLU A 91 -28.44 12.22 -33.43
C GLU A 91 -27.81 12.52 -32.07
N ILE A 92 -26.46 12.43 -31.99
CA ILE A 92 -25.69 12.77 -30.80
C ILE A 92 -25.89 14.27 -30.53
N SER A 93 -26.50 14.62 -29.43
CA SER A 93 -26.75 16.01 -29.04
C SER A 93 -25.44 16.72 -28.64
N GLU A 94 -25.39 18.05 -28.73
CA GLU A 94 -24.22 18.82 -28.32
C GLU A 94 -23.84 18.59 -26.85
N ASP A 95 -24.84 18.41 -25.97
CA ASP A 95 -24.63 18.15 -24.53
C ASP A 95 -24.02 16.75 -24.25
N GLU A 96 -24.10 15.82 -25.21
CA GLU A 96 -23.51 14.49 -25.10
C GLU A 96 -22.07 14.44 -25.59
N LYS A 97 -21.60 15.48 -26.29
CA LYS A 97 -20.24 15.57 -26.85
C LYS A 97 -19.26 16.07 -25.76
N PRO A 98 -18.30 15.26 -25.31
CA PRO A 98 -17.44 15.63 -24.19
C PRO A 98 -16.39 16.70 -24.52
N PHE A 99 -16.09 16.93 -25.80
CA PHE A 99 -15.14 17.94 -26.28
C PHE A 99 -15.36 18.24 -27.79
N GLU A 100 -14.72 19.29 -28.29
CA GLU A 100 -14.71 19.62 -29.72
C GLU A 100 -13.77 18.68 -30.48
N LEU A 101 -14.22 18.17 -31.64
CA LEU A 101 -13.41 17.31 -32.50
C LEU A 101 -12.47 18.11 -33.41
N PRO A 102 -11.26 17.57 -33.70
CA PRO A 102 -10.42 18.08 -34.77
C PRO A 102 -11.13 18.03 -36.16
N VAL A 103 -10.63 18.83 -37.10
CA VAL A 103 -11.15 18.81 -38.47
C VAL A 103 -10.96 17.42 -39.11
N GLY A 104 -11.99 16.93 -39.79
CA GLY A 104 -11.97 15.61 -40.43
C GLY A 104 -12.38 14.45 -39.53
N TRP A 105 -12.56 14.69 -38.22
CA TRP A 105 -13.12 13.71 -37.28
C TRP A 105 -14.64 13.76 -37.26
N GLU A 106 -15.26 12.66 -36.85
CA GLU A 106 -16.70 12.54 -36.70
C GLU A 106 -17.03 11.87 -35.35
N TRP A 107 -18.21 12.19 -34.81
CA TRP A 107 -18.76 11.40 -33.70
C TRP A 107 -19.50 10.18 -34.25
N THR A 108 -19.28 9.03 -33.65
CA THR A 108 -20.02 7.79 -33.95
C THR A 108 -20.33 7.01 -32.68
N THR A 109 -21.03 5.90 -32.80
CA THR A 109 -21.32 4.99 -31.69
C THR A 109 -20.95 3.54 -32.07
N LEU A 110 -20.75 2.69 -31.06
CA LEU A 110 -20.52 1.24 -31.34
C LEU A 110 -21.70 0.61 -32.06
N SER A 111 -22.93 1.06 -31.80
CA SER A 111 -24.10 0.55 -32.49
C SER A 111 -24.14 0.92 -33.98
N GLU A 112 -23.45 1.99 -34.43
CA GLU A 112 -23.33 2.35 -35.84
C GLU A 112 -22.30 1.51 -36.58
N ILE A 113 -21.16 1.25 -35.97
CA ILE A 113 -19.99 0.60 -36.62
C ILE A 113 -19.84 -0.89 -36.30
N ALA A 114 -20.65 -1.45 -35.37
CA ALA A 114 -20.55 -2.83 -34.93
C ALA A 114 -21.91 -3.48 -34.67
N THR A 115 -21.94 -4.79 -34.63
CA THR A 115 -23.07 -5.60 -34.13
C THR A 115 -22.83 -5.92 -32.65
N ILE A 116 -23.80 -5.55 -31.79
CA ILE A 116 -23.66 -5.68 -30.36
C ILE A 116 -24.16 -7.04 -29.85
N ASN A 117 -23.35 -7.68 -29.02
CA ASN A 117 -23.59 -9.01 -28.43
C ASN A 117 -24.01 -10.06 -29.48
N PRO A 118 -23.20 -10.26 -30.51
CA PRO A 118 -23.49 -11.21 -31.59
C PRO A 118 -23.58 -12.64 -31.05
N LYS A 119 -24.26 -13.50 -31.81
CA LYS A 119 -24.25 -14.93 -31.57
C LYS A 119 -23.32 -15.61 -32.55
N ILE A 120 -22.73 -16.73 -32.12
CA ILE A 120 -22.01 -17.64 -32.99
C ILE A 120 -22.87 -18.87 -33.22
N GLU A 121 -22.73 -19.47 -34.39
CA GLU A 121 -23.36 -20.73 -34.73
C GLU A 121 -22.27 -21.80 -34.95
N VAL A 122 -22.33 -22.85 -34.15
CA VAL A 122 -21.46 -24.02 -34.23
C VAL A 122 -22.39 -25.21 -34.29
N THR A 123 -22.22 -26.05 -35.29
CA THR A 123 -23.14 -27.17 -35.58
C THR A 123 -22.74 -28.47 -34.87
N ASP A 124 -21.49 -28.63 -34.56
CA ASP A 124 -20.95 -29.82 -33.91
C ASP A 124 -20.72 -29.57 -32.40
N ASP A 125 -21.42 -30.32 -31.56
CA ASP A 125 -21.30 -30.24 -30.11
C ASP A 125 -19.93 -30.70 -29.57
N GLU A 126 -19.22 -31.53 -30.32
CA GLU A 126 -17.86 -32.02 -29.96
C GLU A 126 -16.75 -31.07 -30.45
N GLN A 127 -17.09 -30.03 -31.23
CA GLN A 127 -16.12 -29.09 -31.71
C GLN A 127 -15.46 -28.34 -30.53
N ASP A 128 -14.12 -28.35 -30.51
CA ASP A 128 -13.33 -27.56 -29.56
C ASP A 128 -13.39 -26.08 -29.92
N ILE A 129 -13.71 -25.28 -28.94
CA ILE A 129 -13.73 -23.80 -29.03
C ILE A 129 -12.99 -23.14 -27.85
N SER A 130 -12.71 -21.87 -27.97
CA SER A 130 -12.09 -21.11 -26.89
C SER A 130 -13.09 -20.74 -25.80
N PHE A 131 -12.67 -20.91 -24.56
CA PHE A 131 -13.36 -20.41 -23.37
C PHE A 131 -12.50 -19.36 -22.68
N VAL A 132 -13.01 -18.12 -22.57
CA VAL A 132 -12.26 -16.99 -21.99
C VAL A 132 -12.99 -16.49 -20.74
N PRO A 133 -12.63 -16.97 -19.55
CA PRO A 133 -13.17 -16.46 -18.29
C PRO A 133 -12.59 -15.07 -17.95
N MET A 134 -13.24 -14.33 -17.06
CA MET A 134 -12.85 -12.97 -16.67
C MET A 134 -11.38 -12.81 -16.22
N PRO A 135 -10.77 -13.75 -15.48
CA PRO A 135 -9.34 -13.64 -15.13
C PRO A 135 -8.40 -13.63 -16.32
N CYS A 136 -8.78 -14.28 -17.43
CA CYS A 136 -7.99 -14.35 -18.65
C CYS A 136 -8.01 -13.05 -19.49
N ILE A 137 -8.85 -12.06 -19.16
CA ILE A 137 -8.90 -10.77 -19.85
C ILE A 137 -7.92 -9.81 -19.20
N SER A 138 -6.99 -9.29 -20.01
CA SER A 138 -5.96 -8.33 -19.57
C SER A 138 -6.54 -6.95 -19.24
N THR A 139 -5.91 -6.25 -18.30
CA THR A 139 -6.11 -4.82 -18.05
C THR A 139 -5.21 -3.94 -18.90
N ARG A 140 -4.23 -4.51 -19.61
CA ARG A 140 -3.28 -3.82 -20.46
C ARG A 140 -3.95 -3.25 -21.71
N PHE A 141 -3.27 -2.33 -22.38
CA PHE A 141 -3.78 -1.67 -23.60
C PHE A 141 -3.59 -2.48 -24.87
N ASP A 142 -2.96 -3.66 -24.78
CA ASP A 142 -2.73 -4.57 -25.93
C ASP A 142 -3.99 -5.35 -26.33
N GLY A 143 -5.01 -5.37 -25.47
CA GLY A 143 -6.24 -6.14 -25.69
C GLY A 143 -6.02 -7.66 -25.64
N ALA A 144 -4.93 -8.12 -25.02
CA ALA A 144 -4.59 -9.53 -24.94
C ALA A 144 -5.51 -10.33 -24.01
N HIS A 145 -5.59 -11.62 -24.28
CA HIS A 145 -6.29 -12.59 -23.42
C HIS A 145 -5.58 -13.94 -23.43
N ASP A 146 -5.75 -14.67 -22.34
CA ASP A 146 -5.51 -16.12 -22.28
C ASP A 146 -6.81 -16.88 -22.55
N GLN A 147 -6.73 -18.18 -22.81
CA GLN A 147 -7.90 -18.98 -23.13
C GLN A 147 -7.75 -20.43 -22.65
N GLU A 148 -8.87 -21.06 -22.35
CA GLU A 148 -9.02 -22.49 -22.14
C GLU A 148 -9.70 -23.11 -23.35
N ILE A 149 -9.51 -24.39 -23.60
CA ILE A 149 -10.22 -25.11 -24.68
C ILE A 149 -11.33 -25.97 -24.08
N LYS A 150 -12.55 -25.83 -24.61
CA LYS A 150 -13.72 -26.62 -24.19
C LYS A 150 -14.55 -27.05 -25.41
N SER A 151 -15.21 -28.20 -25.33
CA SER A 151 -16.15 -28.62 -26.37
C SER A 151 -17.41 -27.74 -26.35
N TRP A 152 -17.91 -27.37 -27.53
CA TRP A 152 -19.05 -26.49 -27.72
C TRP A 152 -20.29 -26.94 -26.93
N GLY A 153 -20.61 -28.24 -26.94
CA GLY A 153 -21.77 -28.80 -26.24
C GLY A 153 -21.81 -28.44 -24.74
N LYS A 154 -20.64 -28.31 -24.11
CA LYS A 154 -20.55 -27.97 -22.67
C LYS A 154 -20.75 -26.49 -22.35
N VAL A 155 -20.54 -25.60 -23.35
CA VAL A 155 -20.47 -24.16 -23.10
C VAL A 155 -21.38 -23.34 -24.03
N LYS A 156 -22.18 -23.97 -24.85
CA LYS A 156 -23.09 -23.31 -25.82
C LYS A 156 -24.20 -22.45 -25.17
N LYS A 157 -24.55 -22.73 -23.92
CA LYS A 157 -25.60 -22.00 -23.18
C LYS A 157 -25.04 -21.37 -21.90
N GLY A 158 -25.57 -20.21 -21.54
CA GLY A 158 -25.21 -19.52 -20.29
C GLY A 158 -23.93 -18.70 -20.36
N TYR A 159 -23.37 -18.46 -21.56
CA TYR A 159 -22.16 -17.69 -21.78
C TYR A 159 -22.34 -16.60 -22.84
N THR A 160 -21.45 -15.61 -22.83
CA THR A 160 -21.35 -14.61 -23.89
C THR A 160 -20.56 -15.18 -25.06
N HIS A 161 -21.04 -14.99 -26.29
CA HIS A 161 -20.43 -15.49 -27.52
C HIS A 161 -19.58 -14.41 -28.17
N PHE A 162 -18.47 -14.81 -28.78
CA PHE A 162 -17.59 -13.93 -29.58
C PHE A 162 -16.80 -14.74 -30.61
N ALA A 163 -16.18 -14.04 -31.54
CA ALA A 163 -15.34 -14.59 -32.59
C ALA A 163 -14.05 -13.77 -32.72
N ASP A 164 -13.08 -14.26 -33.51
CA ASP A 164 -11.89 -13.48 -33.84
C ASP A 164 -12.27 -12.14 -34.46
N GLY A 165 -11.62 -11.08 -34.00
CA GLY A 165 -11.91 -9.69 -34.39
C GLY A 165 -13.03 -9.02 -33.58
N ASP A 166 -13.73 -9.71 -32.68
CA ASP A 166 -14.67 -9.05 -31.77
C ASP A 166 -13.91 -8.28 -30.68
N ILE A 167 -14.44 -7.12 -30.29
CA ILE A 167 -13.97 -6.36 -29.14
C ILE A 167 -14.95 -6.47 -27.99
N ALA A 168 -14.45 -6.61 -26.76
CA ALA A 168 -15.29 -6.71 -25.60
C ALA A 168 -14.73 -5.94 -24.40
N ILE A 169 -15.65 -5.52 -23.50
CA ILE A 169 -15.34 -4.91 -22.21
C ILE A 169 -16.15 -5.58 -21.11
N ALA A 170 -15.52 -5.75 -19.93
CA ALA A 170 -16.23 -6.19 -18.74
C ALA A 170 -17.27 -5.15 -18.31
N LYS A 171 -18.45 -5.59 -17.88
CA LYS A 171 -19.52 -4.68 -17.44
C LYS A 171 -19.71 -4.62 -15.94
N ILE A 172 -19.10 -5.54 -15.18
CA ILE A 172 -19.29 -5.68 -13.72
C ILE A 172 -18.13 -5.07 -12.92
N THR A 173 -18.45 -4.50 -11.75
CA THR A 173 -17.45 -4.09 -10.74
C THR A 173 -16.68 -5.30 -10.19
N PRO A 174 -15.38 -5.20 -9.88
CA PRO A 174 -14.46 -4.08 -10.17
C PRO A 174 -13.79 -4.20 -11.55
N CYS A 175 -14.23 -5.13 -12.41
CA CYS A 175 -13.57 -5.46 -13.68
C CYS A 175 -13.66 -4.32 -14.71
N PHE A 176 -14.80 -3.63 -14.77
CA PHE A 176 -14.98 -2.45 -15.63
C PHE A 176 -14.07 -1.29 -15.20
N GLU A 177 -14.08 -0.95 -13.91
CA GLU A 177 -13.26 0.12 -13.31
C GLU A 177 -11.76 -0.13 -13.53
N ASN A 178 -11.36 -1.42 -13.57
CA ASN A 178 -10.01 -1.85 -13.90
C ASN A 178 -9.75 -1.95 -15.41
N SER A 179 -10.62 -1.39 -16.26
CA SER A 179 -10.50 -1.36 -17.72
C SER A 179 -10.26 -2.72 -18.38
N LYS A 180 -10.85 -3.82 -17.86
CA LYS A 180 -10.75 -5.13 -18.50
C LYS A 180 -11.49 -5.13 -19.82
N ALA A 181 -10.75 -5.02 -20.92
CA ALA A 181 -11.26 -5.05 -22.28
C ALA A 181 -10.28 -5.79 -23.20
N VAL A 182 -10.80 -6.40 -24.27
CA VAL A 182 -10.10 -7.37 -25.09
C VAL A 182 -10.48 -7.23 -26.57
N ILE A 183 -9.52 -7.53 -27.45
CA ILE A 183 -9.77 -7.84 -28.87
C ILE A 183 -9.48 -9.31 -29.02
N PHE A 184 -10.52 -10.12 -29.32
CA PHE A 184 -10.35 -11.55 -29.45
C PHE A 184 -9.56 -11.90 -30.70
N LYS A 185 -8.48 -12.67 -30.54
CA LYS A 185 -7.58 -13.11 -31.61
C LYS A 185 -7.04 -14.51 -31.31
N GLY A 186 -6.92 -15.32 -32.36
CA GLY A 186 -6.34 -16.68 -32.23
C GLY A 186 -7.21 -17.63 -31.45
N LEU A 187 -8.53 -17.46 -31.52
CA LEU A 187 -9.48 -18.38 -30.92
C LEU A 187 -9.47 -19.73 -31.64
N LYS A 188 -9.69 -20.78 -30.87
CA LYS A 188 -9.81 -22.16 -31.43
C LYS A 188 -11.01 -22.22 -32.36
N GLY A 189 -10.75 -22.51 -33.63
CA GLY A 189 -11.79 -22.49 -34.67
C GLY A 189 -12.36 -21.12 -34.99
N GLY A 190 -11.67 -20.01 -34.57
CA GLY A 190 -12.08 -18.63 -34.80
C GLY A 190 -13.26 -18.16 -33.93
N VAL A 191 -13.72 -19.00 -32.99
CA VAL A 191 -14.91 -18.71 -32.16
C VAL A 191 -14.66 -19.05 -30.69
N GLY A 192 -15.39 -18.37 -29.82
CA GLY A 192 -15.26 -18.59 -28.38
C GLY A 192 -16.48 -18.13 -27.59
N VAL A 193 -16.47 -18.52 -26.33
CA VAL A 193 -17.44 -18.08 -25.33
C VAL A 193 -16.73 -17.70 -24.03
N GLY A 194 -17.37 -16.84 -23.25
CA GLY A 194 -16.82 -16.41 -21.95
C GLY A 194 -17.89 -16.00 -20.96
N THR A 195 -17.45 -15.36 -19.89
CA THR A 195 -18.36 -14.90 -18.85
C THR A 195 -19.53 -14.06 -19.39
N THR A 196 -20.69 -14.18 -18.76
CA THR A 196 -21.87 -13.34 -19.06
C THR A 196 -21.66 -11.87 -18.73
N GLU A 197 -20.57 -11.54 -18.03
CA GLU A 197 -20.25 -10.18 -17.57
C GLU A 197 -19.44 -9.38 -18.61
N LEU A 198 -19.63 -9.67 -19.89
CA LEU A 198 -19.04 -8.94 -21.02
C LEU A 198 -20.12 -8.27 -21.86
N HIS A 199 -19.80 -7.07 -22.37
CA HIS A 199 -20.41 -6.49 -23.56
C HIS A 199 -19.46 -6.74 -24.74
N VAL A 200 -19.99 -7.20 -25.86
CA VAL A 200 -19.22 -7.55 -27.06
C VAL A 200 -19.71 -6.75 -28.25
N ALA A 201 -18.79 -6.24 -29.06
CA ALA A 201 -19.07 -5.58 -30.34
C ALA A 201 -18.30 -6.27 -31.45
N ARG A 202 -19.01 -6.74 -32.50
CA ARG A 202 -18.44 -7.30 -33.71
C ARG A 202 -18.38 -6.21 -34.77
N PRO A 203 -17.20 -5.81 -35.25
CA PRO A 203 -17.08 -4.80 -36.28
C PRO A 203 -17.84 -5.19 -37.54
N ILE A 204 -18.43 -4.20 -38.19
CA ILE A 204 -19.14 -4.40 -39.47
C ILE A 204 -18.14 -4.51 -40.61
N SER A 205 -17.15 -3.64 -40.61
CA SER A 205 -16.11 -3.60 -41.66
C SER A 205 -14.74 -3.98 -41.13
N SER A 206 -13.96 -4.68 -41.94
CA SER A 206 -12.54 -4.98 -41.70
C SER A 206 -11.63 -3.75 -41.78
N GLU A 207 -12.12 -2.62 -42.31
CA GLU A 207 -11.37 -1.34 -42.34
C GLU A 207 -11.27 -0.68 -40.95
N LEU A 208 -12.07 -1.12 -39.96
CA LEU A 208 -12.06 -0.56 -38.60
C LEU A 208 -10.75 -0.88 -37.86
N ASN A 209 -10.11 0.15 -37.30
CA ASN A 209 -8.98 -0.06 -36.40
C ASN A 209 -9.47 -0.40 -34.99
N LEU A 210 -9.51 -1.69 -34.69
CA LEU A 210 -10.00 -2.17 -33.38
C LEU A 210 -9.13 -1.71 -32.20
N GLN A 211 -7.84 -1.53 -32.44
CA GLN A 211 -6.93 -1.05 -31.38
C GLN A 211 -7.29 0.40 -31.00
N TYR A 212 -7.63 1.27 -31.98
CA TYR A 212 -8.11 2.61 -31.68
C TYR A 212 -9.44 2.60 -30.90
N ILE A 213 -10.38 1.72 -31.28
CA ILE A 213 -11.63 1.55 -30.53
C ILE A 213 -11.35 1.06 -29.10
N LEU A 214 -10.39 0.14 -28.93
CA LEU A 214 -9.98 -0.34 -27.60
C LEU A 214 -9.45 0.80 -26.73
N LEU A 215 -8.64 1.71 -27.28
CA LEU A 215 -8.14 2.88 -26.54
C LEU A 215 -9.29 3.75 -26.05
N ASN A 216 -10.32 3.98 -26.87
CA ASN A 216 -11.49 4.77 -26.48
C ASN A 216 -12.25 4.15 -25.30
N ILE A 217 -12.58 2.85 -25.37
CA ILE A 217 -13.33 2.19 -24.31
C ILE A 217 -12.51 1.93 -23.03
N LYS A 218 -11.20 2.14 -23.10
CA LYS A 218 -10.29 2.12 -21.93
C LYS A 218 -9.93 3.52 -21.43
N SER A 219 -10.39 4.58 -22.09
CA SER A 219 -10.06 5.95 -21.67
C SER A 219 -10.63 6.29 -20.29
N PRO A 220 -9.93 7.09 -19.49
CA PRO A 220 -10.40 7.52 -18.18
C PRO A 220 -11.78 8.15 -18.22
N HIS A 221 -12.06 8.95 -19.24
CA HIS A 221 -13.37 9.58 -19.42
C HIS A 221 -14.47 8.55 -19.66
N TYR A 222 -14.26 7.59 -20.57
CA TYR A 222 -15.23 6.52 -20.85
C TYR A 222 -15.53 5.69 -19.59
N LEU A 223 -14.49 5.31 -18.84
CA LEU A 223 -14.61 4.50 -17.63
C LEU A 223 -15.37 5.28 -16.53
N SER A 224 -15.03 6.56 -16.32
CA SER A 224 -15.69 7.41 -15.32
C SER A 224 -17.18 7.61 -15.65
N MET A 225 -17.53 7.86 -16.91
CA MET A 225 -18.92 7.99 -17.35
C MET A 225 -19.68 6.66 -17.19
N GLY A 226 -19.09 5.54 -17.58
CA GLY A 226 -19.68 4.22 -17.41
C GLY A 226 -19.91 3.87 -15.94
N GLU A 227 -18.97 4.19 -15.06
CA GLU A 227 -19.09 3.99 -13.62
C GLU A 227 -20.25 4.80 -13.03
N SER A 228 -20.41 6.07 -13.44
CA SER A 228 -21.52 6.93 -13.01
C SER A 228 -22.89 6.37 -13.37
N MET A 229 -22.98 5.62 -14.49
CA MET A 229 -24.22 5.01 -14.98
C MET A 229 -24.46 3.59 -14.46
N MET A 230 -23.55 3.03 -13.67
CA MET A 230 -23.69 1.68 -13.15
C MET A 230 -24.91 1.51 -12.23
N THR A 231 -25.62 0.41 -12.41
CA THR A 231 -26.76 -0.01 -11.58
C THR A 231 -26.49 -1.34 -10.89
N GLY A 232 -27.11 -1.57 -9.73
CA GLY A 232 -26.98 -2.82 -8.95
C GLY A 232 -26.59 -2.57 -7.49
N SER A 233 -26.44 -3.66 -6.73
CA SER A 233 -26.01 -3.61 -5.32
C SER A 233 -24.50 -3.34 -5.20
N ALA A 234 -24.06 -2.88 -4.03
CA ALA A 234 -22.65 -2.60 -3.74
C ALA A 234 -21.77 -3.83 -4.05
N GLY A 235 -20.68 -3.62 -4.79
CA GLY A 235 -19.76 -4.68 -5.21
C GLY A 235 -20.24 -5.55 -6.39
N GLN A 236 -21.47 -5.35 -6.89
CA GLN A 236 -22.04 -6.07 -8.04
C GLN A 236 -22.77 -5.14 -9.01
N LYS A 237 -22.34 -3.90 -9.11
CA LYS A 237 -22.86 -2.95 -10.10
C LYS A 237 -22.45 -3.34 -11.51
N ARG A 238 -23.27 -2.97 -12.49
CA ARG A 238 -23.03 -3.25 -13.91
C ARG A 238 -23.30 -2.03 -14.76
N VAL A 239 -22.44 -1.82 -15.74
CA VAL A 239 -22.63 -0.83 -16.79
C VAL A 239 -23.78 -1.28 -17.69
N PRO A 240 -24.80 -0.44 -17.94
CA PRO A 240 -25.92 -0.79 -18.79
C PRO A 240 -25.49 -0.95 -20.26
N ARG A 241 -26.16 -1.86 -20.98
CA ARG A 241 -25.88 -2.11 -22.40
C ARG A 241 -26.04 -0.84 -23.23
N ASN A 242 -27.04 -0.02 -22.93
CA ASN A 242 -27.30 1.23 -23.66
C ASN A 242 -26.10 2.19 -23.63
N PHE A 243 -25.37 2.27 -22.53
CA PHE A 243 -24.14 3.04 -22.46
C PHE A 243 -23.09 2.50 -23.43
N PHE A 244 -22.81 1.20 -23.40
CA PHE A 244 -21.84 0.58 -24.30
C PHE A 244 -22.19 0.76 -25.80
N GLU A 245 -23.47 0.66 -26.15
CA GLU A 245 -23.95 0.78 -27.52
C GLU A 245 -23.88 2.19 -28.08
N ASN A 246 -24.24 3.20 -27.26
CA ASN A 246 -24.58 4.54 -27.72
C ASN A 246 -23.66 5.63 -27.17
N TYR A 247 -22.62 5.28 -26.40
CA TYR A 247 -21.64 6.26 -25.97
C TYR A 247 -20.97 6.92 -27.18
N PRO A 248 -20.89 8.27 -27.25
CA PRO A 248 -20.23 8.97 -28.33
C PRO A 248 -18.74 8.64 -28.40
N LEU A 249 -18.30 8.05 -29.49
CA LEU A 249 -16.90 7.74 -29.76
C LEU A 249 -16.34 8.75 -30.75
N PRO A 250 -15.23 9.44 -30.44
CA PRO A 250 -14.52 10.28 -31.41
C PRO A 250 -13.86 9.37 -32.45
N PHE A 251 -14.08 9.67 -33.73
CA PHE A 251 -13.66 8.80 -34.82
C PHE A 251 -12.82 9.59 -35.84
N PRO A 252 -11.48 9.44 -35.84
CA PRO A 252 -10.57 10.08 -36.78
C PRO A 252 -10.53 9.41 -38.14
N PRO A 253 -9.94 10.08 -39.16
CA PRO A 253 -9.50 9.44 -40.39
C PRO A 253 -8.70 8.15 -40.10
N ILE A 254 -8.87 7.12 -40.94
CA ILE A 254 -8.22 5.81 -40.70
C ILE A 254 -6.70 5.90 -40.65
N ALA A 255 -6.08 6.75 -41.49
CA ALA A 255 -4.65 6.97 -41.46
C ALA A 255 -4.20 7.59 -40.12
N GLU A 256 -4.99 8.50 -39.56
CA GLU A 256 -4.71 9.09 -38.25
C GLU A 256 -4.93 8.09 -37.11
N GLN A 257 -5.96 7.21 -37.18
CA GLN A 257 -6.13 6.10 -36.20
C GLN A 257 -4.86 5.24 -36.12
N ILE A 258 -4.25 4.92 -37.26
CA ILE A 258 -3.00 4.14 -37.33
C ILE A 258 -1.86 4.91 -36.64
N ARG A 259 -1.64 6.19 -37.00
CA ARG A 259 -0.60 7.02 -36.37
C ARG A 259 -0.79 7.15 -34.84
N ILE A 260 -2.03 7.35 -34.41
CA ILE A 260 -2.37 7.42 -32.98
C ILE A 260 -1.99 6.12 -32.26
N VAL A 261 -2.38 4.97 -32.79
CA VAL A 261 -2.10 3.66 -32.17
C VAL A 261 -0.61 3.36 -32.12
N GLU A 262 0.13 3.67 -33.18
CA GLU A 262 1.59 3.50 -33.24
C GLU A 262 2.30 4.39 -32.22
N THR A 263 1.99 5.70 -32.20
CA THR A 263 2.57 6.65 -31.24
C THR A 263 2.22 6.29 -29.80
N PHE A 264 0.95 5.94 -29.55
CA PHE A 264 0.50 5.46 -28.23
C PHE A 264 1.30 4.25 -27.75
N SER A 265 1.49 3.26 -28.63
CA SER A 265 2.25 2.04 -28.30
C SER A 265 3.72 2.33 -27.98
N GLN A 266 4.34 3.23 -28.71
CA GLN A 266 5.71 3.68 -28.45
C GLN A 266 5.82 4.39 -27.10
N LEU A 267 4.91 5.30 -26.79
CA LEU A 267 4.90 6.03 -25.52
C LEU A 267 4.59 5.12 -24.33
N MET A 268 3.69 4.13 -24.49
CA MET A 268 3.44 3.13 -23.43
C MET A 268 4.68 2.28 -23.15
N THR A 269 5.45 1.93 -24.18
CA THR A 269 6.72 1.22 -24.01
C THR A 269 7.72 2.05 -23.19
N ILE A 270 7.78 3.36 -23.44
CA ILE A 270 8.61 4.28 -22.63
C ILE A 270 8.11 4.32 -21.18
N CYS A 271 6.80 4.40 -20.97
CA CYS A 271 6.23 4.35 -19.62
C CYS A 271 6.57 3.03 -18.89
N ASP A 272 6.54 1.88 -19.58
CA ASP A 272 6.91 0.59 -19.00
C ASP A 272 8.40 0.55 -18.63
N GLN A 273 9.27 1.12 -19.45
CA GLN A 273 10.71 1.25 -19.16
C GLN A 273 10.96 2.16 -17.94
N LEU A 274 10.28 3.31 -17.88
CA LEU A 274 10.37 4.23 -16.73
C LEU A 274 9.88 3.56 -15.43
N GLU A 275 8.79 2.80 -15.49
CA GLU A 275 8.26 2.05 -14.36
C GLU A 275 9.28 1.03 -13.85
N GLN A 276 9.83 0.21 -14.74
CA GLN A 276 10.83 -0.79 -14.40
C GLN A 276 12.10 -0.16 -13.83
N GLN A 277 12.57 0.92 -14.43
CA GLN A 277 13.75 1.66 -13.97
C GLN A 277 13.51 2.28 -12.59
N SER A 278 12.34 2.89 -12.35
CA SER A 278 12.00 3.48 -11.05
C SER A 278 11.92 2.42 -9.95
N LEU A 279 11.30 1.26 -10.20
CA LEU A 279 11.22 0.17 -9.25
C LEU A 279 12.61 -0.41 -8.95
N SER A 280 13.44 -0.62 -9.96
CA SER A 280 14.82 -1.12 -9.78
C SER A 280 15.69 -0.13 -9.00
N SER A 281 15.55 1.18 -9.28
CA SER A 281 16.26 2.24 -8.57
C SER A 281 15.85 2.32 -7.09
N LEU A 282 14.55 2.20 -6.79
CA LEU A 282 14.05 2.18 -5.41
C LEU A 282 14.58 0.97 -4.62
N ASP A 283 14.62 -0.22 -5.22
CA ASP A 283 15.15 -1.42 -4.59
C ASP A 283 16.67 -1.30 -4.34
N ALA A 284 17.42 -0.89 -5.36
CA ALA A 284 18.88 -0.67 -5.24
C ALA A 284 19.21 0.38 -4.16
N HIS A 285 18.45 1.47 -4.12
CA HIS A 285 18.59 2.50 -3.08
C HIS A 285 18.32 1.94 -1.68
N GLN A 286 17.27 1.14 -1.51
CA GLN A 286 16.95 0.51 -0.23
C GLN A 286 18.05 -0.44 0.23
N GLN A 287 18.62 -1.24 -0.67
CA GLN A 287 19.74 -2.13 -0.37
C GLN A 287 21.01 -1.33 0.00
N LEU A 288 21.31 -0.28 -0.73
CA LEU A 288 22.45 0.61 -0.42
C LEU A 288 22.35 1.20 0.98
N VAL A 289 21.20 1.82 1.31
CA VAL A 289 20.98 2.39 2.64
C VAL A 289 21.10 1.34 3.74
N LYS A 290 20.50 0.17 3.55
CA LYS A 290 20.59 -0.94 4.51
C LYS A 290 22.04 -1.37 4.74
N THR A 291 22.81 -1.51 3.66
CA THR A 291 24.24 -1.91 3.76
C THR A 291 25.09 -0.86 4.45
N LEU A 292 24.92 0.42 4.09
CA LEU A 292 25.66 1.51 4.73
C LEU A 292 25.31 1.67 6.21
N LEU A 293 24.05 1.59 6.58
CA LEU A 293 23.64 1.66 7.99
C LEU A 293 24.16 0.46 8.80
N ALA A 294 24.26 -0.73 8.19
CA ALA A 294 24.85 -1.89 8.84
C ALA A 294 26.33 -1.68 9.20
N THR A 295 27.09 -0.94 8.38
CA THR A 295 28.51 -0.66 8.71
C THR A 295 28.67 0.11 10.02
N LEU A 296 27.67 0.91 10.43
CA LEU A 296 27.69 1.62 11.73
C LEU A 296 27.56 0.65 12.91
N THR A 297 26.63 -0.29 12.82
CA THR A 297 26.41 -1.28 13.90
C THR A 297 27.54 -2.29 13.98
N ASP A 298 28.14 -2.64 12.84
CA ASP A 298 29.19 -3.66 12.71
C ASP A 298 30.59 -3.11 12.99
N SER A 299 30.78 -1.78 13.08
CA SER A 299 32.06 -1.13 13.41
C SER A 299 32.66 -1.71 14.68
N GLN A 300 33.94 -2.08 14.63
CA GLN A 300 34.65 -2.77 15.72
C GLN A 300 35.20 -1.79 16.80
N ASN A 301 35.39 -0.54 16.43
CA ASN A 301 35.94 0.50 17.31
C ASN A 301 35.35 1.89 16.96
N ALA A 302 35.64 2.87 17.82
CA ALA A 302 35.16 4.24 17.68
C ALA A 302 35.69 4.96 16.43
N GLU A 303 36.90 4.65 15.98
CA GLU A 303 37.50 5.26 14.78
C GLU A 303 36.75 4.80 13.54
N GLU A 304 36.54 3.49 13.39
CA GLU A 304 35.78 2.91 12.28
C GLU A 304 34.34 3.41 12.23
N LEU A 305 33.71 3.51 13.40
CA LEU A 305 32.35 4.09 13.52
C LEU A 305 32.32 5.54 13.03
N ALA A 306 33.29 6.36 13.44
CA ALA A 306 33.42 7.75 13.03
C ALA A 306 33.63 7.88 11.51
N GLU A 307 34.51 7.06 10.93
CA GLU A 307 34.76 7.05 9.49
C GLU A 307 33.49 6.64 8.68
N ASN A 308 32.81 5.59 9.13
CA ASN A 308 31.57 5.14 8.51
C ASN A 308 30.47 6.21 8.61
N TRP A 309 30.39 6.90 9.75
CA TRP A 309 29.44 8.01 9.93
C TRP A 309 29.77 9.19 9.01
N VAL A 310 31.04 9.59 8.89
CA VAL A 310 31.47 10.65 7.95
C VAL A 310 31.06 10.31 6.52
N ARG A 311 31.27 9.07 6.10
CA ARG A 311 30.87 8.60 4.76
C ARG A 311 29.36 8.73 4.53
N ILE A 312 28.55 8.32 5.48
CA ILE A 312 27.09 8.42 5.40
C ILE A 312 26.66 9.88 5.41
N SER A 313 27.24 10.71 6.28
CA SER A 313 26.88 12.12 6.41
C SER A 313 27.19 12.96 5.16
N GLN A 314 28.25 12.63 4.42
CA GLN A 314 28.57 13.27 3.14
C GLN A 314 27.52 13.04 2.06
N HIS A 315 26.76 11.95 2.16
CA HIS A 315 25.71 11.58 1.20
C HIS A 315 24.30 11.61 1.81
N PHE A 316 24.13 12.33 2.92
CA PHE A 316 22.91 12.32 3.71
C PHE A 316 21.67 12.64 2.87
N ASP A 317 21.73 13.69 2.05
CA ASP A 317 20.60 14.18 1.24
C ASP A 317 20.22 13.20 0.11
N THR A 318 21.13 12.33 -0.31
CA THR A 318 20.86 11.31 -1.33
C THR A 318 20.42 9.98 -0.75
N LEU A 319 20.84 9.67 0.48
CA LEU A 319 20.52 8.41 1.15
C LEU A 319 19.15 8.43 1.84
N PHE A 320 18.76 9.56 2.43
CA PHE A 320 17.53 9.62 3.24
C PHE A 320 16.38 10.33 2.49
N THR A 321 16.10 9.85 1.28
CA THR A 321 15.09 10.40 0.35
C THR A 321 13.75 9.67 0.38
N THR A 322 13.61 8.61 1.17
CA THR A 322 12.38 7.84 1.33
C THR A 322 12.01 7.68 2.81
N GLU A 323 10.70 7.55 3.12
CA GLU A 323 10.27 7.27 4.49
C GLU A 323 10.94 6.01 5.04
N ALA A 324 11.08 4.97 4.22
CA ALA A 324 11.73 3.72 4.61
C ALA A 324 13.20 3.91 4.99
N SER A 325 13.95 4.77 4.28
CA SER A 325 15.36 5.06 4.61
C SER A 325 15.47 5.84 5.92
N ILE A 326 14.58 6.78 6.19
CA ILE A 326 14.53 7.53 7.46
C ILE A 326 14.14 6.59 8.62
N ASP A 327 13.16 5.72 8.42
CA ASP A 327 12.77 4.74 9.44
C ASP A 327 13.91 3.72 9.71
N ALA A 328 14.71 3.35 8.71
CA ALA A 328 15.91 2.55 8.88
C ALA A 328 16.98 3.30 9.69
N LEU A 329 17.20 4.59 9.42
CA LEU A 329 18.13 5.43 10.20
C LEU A 329 17.70 5.50 11.67
N LYS A 330 16.41 5.72 11.96
CA LYS A 330 15.89 5.72 13.34
C LYS A 330 16.18 4.40 14.05
N GLN A 331 15.95 3.27 13.39
CA GLN A 331 16.24 1.96 13.95
C GLN A 331 17.74 1.76 14.21
N THR A 332 18.61 2.27 13.34
CA THR A 332 20.06 2.24 13.53
C THR A 332 20.50 3.09 14.71
N ILE A 333 19.93 4.30 14.88
CA ILE A 333 20.18 5.16 16.04
C ILE A 333 19.81 4.43 17.34
N LEU A 334 18.64 3.80 17.40
CA LEU A 334 18.20 3.02 18.56
C LEU A 334 19.12 1.80 18.81
N GLN A 335 19.58 1.15 17.76
CA GLN A 335 20.51 0.03 17.85
C GLN A 335 21.85 0.46 18.42
N LEU A 336 22.44 1.55 17.90
CA LEU A 336 23.71 2.11 18.41
C LEU A 336 23.58 2.55 19.88
N ALA A 337 22.44 3.12 20.26
CA ALA A 337 22.14 3.50 21.63
C ALA A 337 22.21 2.31 22.60
N VAL A 338 21.57 1.21 22.23
CA VAL A 338 21.50 -0.01 23.04
C VAL A 338 22.82 -0.77 23.06
N MET A 339 23.64 -0.64 22.01
CA MET A 339 24.99 -1.24 21.93
C MET A 339 26.09 -0.41 22.62
N GLY A 340 25.75 0.77 23.16
CA GLY A 340 26.73 1.67 23.78
C GLY A 340 27.66 2.35 22.79
N LYS A 341 27.25 2.44 21.51
CA LYS A 341 28.04 3.05 20.42
C LYS A 341 27.58 4.48 20.05
N LEU A 342 26.49 4.97 20.67
CA LEU A 342 25.90 6.28 20.31
C LEU A 342 26.58 7.45 21.01
N VAL A 343 27.05 7.25 22.22
CA VAL A 343 27.73 8.27 23.05
C VAL A 343 29.06 7.70 23.57
N SER A 344 30.02 8.59 23.88
CA SER A 344 31.28 8.18 24.47
C SER A 344 31.07 7.73 25.93
N GLN A 345 31.69 6.61 26.31
CA GLN A 345 31.76 6.17 27.70
C GLN A 345 32.75 7.06 28.49
N ASP A 346 32.44 7.30 29.78
CA ASP A 346 33.33 7.93 30.72
C ASP A 346 33.79 6.87 31.73
N PRO A 347 35.10 6.55 31.82
CA PRO A 347 35.58 5.55 32.75
C PRO A 347 35.40 5.94 34.23
N ASN A 348 35.10 7.19 34.53
CA ASN A 348 34.79 7.66 35.88
C ASN A 348 33.30 7.56 36.24
N ASP A 349 32.42 7.22 35.30
CA ASP A 349 31.02 7.02 35.56
C ASP A 349 30.82 5.84 36.55
N GLU A 350 29.90 5.97 37.49
CA GLU A 350 29.55 4.89 38.43
C GLU A 350 29.03 3.68 37.63
N PRO A 351 29.62 2.49 37.73
CA PRO A 351 29.24 1.34 36.93
C PRO A 351 27.79 0.90 37.21
N ALA A 352 27.14 0.33 36.20
CA ALA A 352 25.77 -0.14 36.28
C ALA A 352 25.54 -1.16 37.40
N SER A 353 26.55 -1.92 37.80
CA SER A 353 26.49 -2.84 38.94
C SER A 353 26.08 -2.15 40.25
N GLU A 354 26.49 -0.91 40.48
CA GLU A 354 26.09 -0.16 41.67
C GLU A 354 24.61 0.31 41.60
N LEU A 355 24.15 0.69 40.42
CA LEU A 355 22.74 0.97 40.18
C LEU A 355 21.89 -0.30 40.43
N LEU A 356 22.29 -1.44 39.88
CA LEU A 356 21.57 -2.72 40.07
C LEU A 356 21.54 -3.16 41.53
N LYS A 357 22.62 -2.97 42.29
CA LYS A 357 22.62 -3.19 43.75
C LYS A 357 21.59 -2.33 44.49
N ARG A 358 21.47 -1.04 44.13
CA ARG A 358 20.45 -0.16 44.74
C ARG A 358 19.04 -0.64 44.38
N ILE A 359 18.80 -1.02 43.12
CA ILE A 359 17.51 -1.56 42.68
C ILE A 359 17.14 -2.83 43.45
N GLU A 360 18.09 -3.74 43.69
CA GLU A 360 17.87 -4.97 44.48
C GLU A 360 17.55 -4.65 45.95
N GLN A 361 18.19 -3.61 46.53
CA GLN A 361 17.85 -3.11 47.87
C GLN A 361 16.41 -2.58 47.93
N GLU A 362 16.01 -1.75 46.97
CA GLU A 362 14.64 -1.24 46.84
C GLU A 362 13.61 -2.38 46.70
N LYS A 363 13.90 -3.34 45.81
CA LYS A 363 13.09 -4.56 45.64
C LYS A 363 12.96 -5.34 46.93
N THR A 364 14.04 -5.55 47.67
CA THR A 364 14.06 -6.26 48.96
C THR A 364 13.21 -5.53 49.98
N GLN A 365 13.27 -4.21 50.02
CA GLN A 365 12.44 -3.38 50.89
C GLN A 365 10.94 -3.50 50.56
N LEU A 366 10.56 -3.44 49.27
CA LEU A 366 9.19 -3.63 48.83
C LEU A 366 8.63 -5.02 49.19
N VAL A 367 9.47 -6.07 49.15
CA VAL A 367 9.11 -7.41 49.60
C VAL A 367 8.87 -7.44 51.13
N LYS A 368 9.73 -6.80 51.93
CA LYS A 368 9.57 -6.71 53.38
C LYS A 368 8.30 -5.95 53.79
N GLU A 369 7.94 -4.92 53.01
CA GLU A 369 6.71 -4.16 53.22
C GLU A 369 5.45 -4.87 52.71
N GLY A 370 5.59 -6.05 52.11
CA GLY A 370 4.48 -6.81 51.55
C GLY A 370 3.85 -6.20 50.30
N LYS A 371 4.47 -5.20 49.68
CA LYS A 371 4.00 -4.54 48.45
C LYS A 371 4.18 -5.39 47.21
N ILE A 372 5.22 -6.23 47.21
CA ILE A 372 5.49 -7.19 46.10
C ILE A 372 5.76 -8.59 46.69
N LYS A 373 5.46 -9.63 45.92
CA LYS A 373 5.73 -11.02 46.29
C LYS A 373 7.19 -11.35 46.10
N LYS A 374 7.78 -12.11 47.03
CA LYS A 374 9.14 -12.65 46.89
C LYS A 374 9.22 -13.55 45.66
N GLN A 375 10.13 -13.26 44.78
CA GLN A 375 10.40 -14.04 43.56
C GLN A 375 11.46 -15.11 43.83
N LYS A 376 11.44 -16.21 43.06
CA LYS A 376 12.52 -17.20 43.11
C LYS A 376 13.76 -16.58 42.45
N PRO A 377 14.98 -16.83 42.97
CA PRO A 377 16.21 -16.46 42.32
C PRO A 377 16.24 -16.99 40.89
N LEU A 378 16.64 -16.16 39.95
CA LEU A 378 16.88 -16.57 38.57
C LEU A 378 18.34 -17.07 38.41
N PRO A 379 18.60 -18.00 37.48
CA PRO A 379 19.97 -18.35 37.13
C PRO A 379 20.68 -17.12 36.56
N PRO A 380 21.99 -16.99 36.81
CA PRO A 380 22.80 -15.93 36.16
C PRO A 380 22.66 -15.97 34.65
N VAL A 381 22.81 -14.82 34.02
CA VAL A 381 22.80 -14.73 32.55
C VAL A 381 24.03 -15.45 32.01
N SER A 382 23.83 -16.49 31.19
CA SER A 382 24.93 -17.22 30.56
C SER A 382 25.51 -16.44 29.35
N ASP A 383 26.75 -16.74 28.98
CA ASP A 383 27.39 -16.07 27.82
C ASP A 383 26.67 -16.39 26.51
N GLU A 384 26.03 -17.56 26.39
CA GLU A 384 25.23 -17.96 25.23
C GLU A 384 23.92 -17.15 25.06
N GLU A 385 23.42 -16.58 26.17
CA GLU A 385 22.21 -15.73 26.14
C GLU A 385 22.50 -14.27 25.75
N LYS A 386 23.78 -13.84 25.85
CA LYS A 386 24.19 -12.46 25.58
C LYS A 386 24.28 -12.22 24.06
N PRO A 387 23.48 -11.30 23.49
CA PRO A 387 23.47 -11.09 22.05
C PRO A 387 24.71 -10.36 21.49
N PHE A 388 25.46 -9.66 22.35
CA PHE A 388 26.70 -8.95 22.02
C PHE A 388 27.52 -8.63 23.29
N GLU A 389 28.78 -8.23 23.10
CA GLU A 389 29.63 -7.78 24.20
C GLU A 389 29.28 -6.37 24.64
N LEU A 390 29.22 -6.14 25.95
CA LEU A 390 28.89 -4.85 26.54
C LEU A 390 30.13 -3.97 26.70
N PRO A 391 29.99 -2.63 26.59
CA PRO A 391 31.01 -1.71 27.03
C PRO A 391 31.39 -1.88 28.52
N VAL A 392 32.56 -1.42 28.88
CA VAL A 392 33.03 -1.45 30.29
C VAL A 392 32.08 -0.62 31.15
N GLY A 393 31.68 -1.18 32.30
CA GLY A 393 30.78 -0.53 33.25
C GLY A 393 29.28 -0.80 32.96
N TRP A 394 28.93 -1.47 31.87
CA TRP A 394 27.58 -1.94 31.58
C TRP A 394 27.35 -3.35 32.14
N GLU A 395 26.08 -3.68 32.42
CA GLU A 395 25.68 -4.99 32.92
C GLU A 395 24.45 -5.53 32.20
N TRP A 396 24.40 -6.85 31.95
CA TRP A 396 23.19 -7.52 31.52
C TRP A 396 22.27 -7.84 32.70
N CYS A 397 20.99 -7.51 32.58
CA CYS A 397 19.98 -7.98 33.55
C CYS A 397 18.68 -8.38 32.85
N ARG A 398 17.82 -9.13 33.56
CA ARG A 398 16.48 -9.43 33.11
C ARG A 398 15.50 -8.36 33.61
N ILE A 399 14.48 -8.05 32.85
CA ILE A 399 13.44 -7.06 33.26
C ILE A 399 12.87 -7.36 34.65
N ILE A 400 12.65 -8.61 34.98
CA ILE A 400 12.10 -9.01 36.30
C ILE A 400 13.04 -8.71 37.47
N GLU A 401 14.31 -8.46 37.21
CA GLU A 401 15.29 -8.08 38.25
C GLU A 401 15.15 -6.61 38.63
N ILE A 402 14.74 -5.76 37.66
CA ILE A 402 14.63 -4.30 37.81
C ILE A 402 13.18 -3.79 37.85
N ALA A 403 12.20 -4.67 37.62
CA ALA A 403 10.78 -4.27 37.57
C ALA A 403 9.84 -5.35 38.09
N GLN A 404 8.69 -4.93 38.54
CA GLN A 404 7.53 -5.80 38.68
C GLN A 404 6.79 -5.86 37.35
N VAL A 405 6.59 -7.08 36.82
CA VAL A 405 5.85 -7.30 35.58
C VAL A 405 4.49 -7.90 35.90
N GLY A 406 3.45 -7.22 35.53
CA GLY A 406 2.06 -7.62 35.75
C GLY A 406 1.24 -7.61 34.46
N THR A 407 -0.01 -8.00 34.56
CA THR A 407 -0.99 -7.89 33.49
C THR A 407 -2.31 -7.40 34.06
N GLY A 408 -3.18 -6.90 33.19
CA GLY A 408 -4.52 -6.54 33.58
C GLY A 408 -5.55 -7.64 33.32
N ALA A 409 -6.80 -7.26 33.39
CA ALA A 409 -7.95 -8.09 33.07
C ALA A 409 -9.01 -7.25 32.33
N THR A 410 -9.85 -7.93 31.56
CA THR A 410 -11.04 -7.33 30.96
C THR A 410 -12.24 -7.66 31.82
N PRO A 411 -12.88 -6.68 32.49
CA PRO A 411 -14.16 -6.90 33.15
C PRO A 411 -15.21 -7.43 32.19
N SER A 412 -16.14 -8.27 32.63
CA SER A 412 -17.17 -8.81 31.77
C SER A 412 -17.96 -7.68 31.07
N ARG A 413 -18.08 -7.76 29.78
CA ARG A 413 -18.88 -6.81 28.99
C ARG A 413 -20.39 -6.98 29.21
N ASP A 414 -20.80 -8.15 29.67
CA ASP A 414 -22.22 -8.48 29.94
C ASP A 414 -22.68 -7.90 31.30
N ASN A 415 -21.78 -7.35 32.11
CA ASN A 415 -22.12 -6.68 33.36
C ASN A 415 -22.04 -5.17 33.21
N PRO A 416 -23.18 -4.46 33.04
CA PRO A 416 -23.20 -3.00 32.87
C PRO A 416 -22.56 -2.23 34.03
N ASP A 417 -22.68 -2.73 35.25
CA ASP A 417 -22.15 -2.08 36.48
C ASP A 417 -20.63 -1.85 36.39
N TYR A 418 -19.93 -2.60 35.57
CA TYR A 418 -18.48 -2.43 35.39
C TYR A 418 -18.11 -1.28 34.47
N TRP A 419 -19.08 -0.72 33.69
CA TRP A 419 -18.85 0.25 32.63
C TRP A 419 -19.68 1.53 32.76
N GLU A 420 -20.86 1.51 33.40
CA GLU A 420 -21.80 2.63 33.43
C GLU A 420 -21.41 3.78 34.37
N THR A 421 -20.61 3.51 35.40
CA THR A 421 -20.09 4.57 36.29
C THR A 421 -18.56 4.61 36.21
N PRO A 422 -17.99 5.19 35.13
CA PRO A 422 -16.56 5.12 34.86
C PRO A 422 -15.77 6.04 35.81
N GLU A 423 -14.92 5.43 36.63
CA GLU A 423 -14.05 6.14 37.59
C GLU A 423 -12.56 6.00 37.24
N PHE A 424 -12.16 4.85 36.68
CA PHE A 424 -10.76 4.52 36.44
C PHE A 424 -10.49 4.39 34.94
N ASN A 425 -9.39 4.99 34.48
CA ASN A 425 -8.92 4.80 33.11
C ASN A 425 -8.55 3.34 32.87
N TRP A 426 -8.80 2.84 31.66
CA TRP A 426 -8.52 1.45 31.29
C TRP A 426 -7.97 1.35 29.88
N VAL A 427 -6.73 0.87 29.77
CA VAL A 427 -5.93 0.84 28.54
C VAL A 427 -6.13 -0.47 27.79
N THR A 428 -6.35 -0.36 26.50
CA THR A 428 -6.37 -1.50 25.57
C THR A 428 -5.05 -1.63 24.83
N SER A 429 -4.75 -2.81 24.28
CA SER A 429 -3.54 -3.01 23.48
C SER A 429 -3.49 -2.13 22.21
N GLY A 430 -4.62 -1.62 21.70
CA GLY A 430 -4.66 -0.69 20.58
C GLY A 430 -4.03 0.67 20.87
N GLU A 431 -4.11 1.10 22.14
CA GLU A 431 -3.58 2.40 22.58
C GLU A 431 -2.06 2.39 22.77
N THR A 432 -1.40 1.23 22.77
CA THR A 432 0.06 1.14 22.85
C THR A 432 0.79 1.66 21.61
N SER A 433 0.07 2.06 20.58
CA SER A 433 0.60 2.78 19.42
C SER A 433 0.99 4.23 19.73
N LEU A 434 0.45 4.79 20.81
CA LEU A 434 0.81 6.13 21.29
C LEU A 434 2.08 6.05 22.14
N PRO A 435 3.02 6.97 22.02
CA PRO A 435 4.24 6.98 22.84
C PRO A 435 3.95 7.23 24.33
N PHE A 436 2.88 7.97 24.63
CA PHE A 436 2.42 8.32 25.98
C PHE A 436 0.90 8.24 26.05
N ILE A 437 0.36 7.81 27.19
CA ILE A 437 -1.08 7.76 27.46
C ILE A 437 -1.46 8.81 28.50
N PHE A 438 -2.10 9.88 28.05
CA PHE A 438 -2.65 10.97 28.87
C PHE A 438 -4.15 10.81 29.16
N ASN A 439 -4.85 9.97 28.40
CA ASN A 439 -6.26 9.64 28.53
C ASN A 439 -6.50 8.28 27.87
N THR A 440 -7.62 7.62 28.19
CA THR A 440 -8.02 6.33 27.63
C THR A 440 -9.35 6.44 26.91
N ALA A 441 -9.52 5.66 25.85
CA ALA A 441 -10.79 5.55 25.13
C ALA A 441 -11.91 4.96 26.00
N GLU A 442 -11.56 4.07 26.92
CA GLU A 442 -12.50 3.40 27.82
C GLU A 442 -12.10 3.63 29.27
N LYS A 443 -13.12 3.55 30.14
CA LYS A 443 -12.97 3.63 31.59
C LYS A 443 -13.83 2.55 32.24
N ILE A 444 -13.46 2.14 33.43
CA ILE A 444 -14.16 1.14 34.24
C ILE A 444 -14.61 1.72 35.58
N SER A 445 -15.61 1.09 36.20
CA SER A 445 -16.12 1.48 37.51
C SER A 445 -15.23 1.02 38.65
N GLY A 446 -15.37 1.66 39.83
CA GLY A 446 -14.75 1.20 41.06
C GLY A 446 -15.20 -0.20 41.48
N LYS A 447 -16.41 -0.63 41.08
CA LYS A 447 -16.91 -1.98 41.26
C LYS A 447 -16.10 -2.99 40.47
N ALA A 448 -15.82 -2.69 39.20
CA ALA A 448 -14.97 -3.53 38.33
C ALA A 448 -13.57 -3.76 38.94
N VAL A 449 -12.95 -2.71 39.49
CA VAL A 449 -11.63 -2.82 40.15
C VAL A 449 -11.67 -3.70 41.40
N LYS A 450 -12.76 -3.66 42.17
CA LYS A 450 -12.90 -4.44 43.41
C LYS A 450 -13.24 -5.92 43.17
N GLU A 451 -14.06 -6.20 42.16
CA GLU A 451 -14.64 -7.52 41.91
C GLU A 451 -13.89 -8.34 40.84
N THR A 452 -12.95 -7.72 40.13
CA THR A 452 -12.19 -8.40 39.06
C THR A 452 -10.69 -8.39 39.35
N ASN A 453 -9.90 -9.05 38.49
CA ASN A 453 -8.44 -9.08 38.59
C ASN A 453 -7.77 -7.87 37.91
N VAL A 454 -8.49 -6.78 37.72
CA VAL A 454 -7.90 -5.53 37.16
C VAL A 454 -6.99 -4.92 38.22
N SER A 455 -5.74 -4.66 37.84
CA SER A 455 -4.79 -3.88 38.64
C SER A 455 -4.72 -2.47 38.10
N ILE A 456 -4.70 -1.46 39.00
CA ILE A 456 -4.47 -0.05 38.61
C ILE A 456 -2.99 0.23 38.80
N TYR A 457 -2.37 0.66 37.71
CA TYR A 457 -0.95 1.02 37.61
C TYR A 457 -0.77 2.53 37.73
N SER A 458 0.32 2.96 38.35
CA SER A 458 0.67 4.37 38.54
C SER A 458 1.26 4.99 37.26
N PRO A 459 1.25 6.34 37.14
CA PRO A 459 2.04 7.03 36.14
C PRO A 459 3.52 6.59 36.16
N GLY A 460 4.16 6.55 35.00
CA GLY A 460 5.51 6.03 34.79
C GLY A 460 5.57 4.52 34.56
N THR A 461 4.44 3.79 34.62
CA THR A 461 4.41 2.37 34.23
C THR A 461 4.50 2.26 32.71
N LEU A 462 5.37 1.37 32.23
CA LEU A 462 5.48 1.04 30.81
C LEU A 462 4.49 -0.08 30.47
N ILE A 463 3.73 0.09 29.40
CA ILE A 463 2.75 -0.89 28.93
C ILE A 463 3.19 -1.43 27.58
N ILE A 464 3.36 -2.75 27.45
CA ILE A 464 3.70 -3.44 26.21
C ILE A 464 2.57 -4.35 25.75
N ALA A 465 2.18 -4.28 24.49
CA ALA A 465 1.16 -5.14 23.92
C ALA A 465 1.72 -6.56 23.68
N MET A 466 1.18 -7.56 24.36
CA MET A 466 1.55 -8.98 24.19
C MET A 466 0.78 -9.62 23.03
N TYR A 467 -0.45 -9.17 22.80
CA TYR A 467 -1.36 -9.67 21.77
C TYR A 467 -1.80 -8.51 20.88
N GLY A 468 -2.22 -8.85 19.67
CA GLY A 468 -2.78 -7.88 18.73
C GLY A 468 -2.49 -8.26 17.28
N GLN A 469 -3.38 -7.83 16.39
CA GLN A 469 -3.23 -8.00 14.95
C GLN A 469 -2.37 -6.88 14.34
N GLY A 470 -1.81 -7.11 13.16
CA GLY A 470 -1.05 -6.10 12.44
C GLY A 470 0.19 -5.63 13.21
N LYS A 471 0.29 -4.32 13.46
CA LYS A 471 1.46 -3.66 14.07
C LYS A 471 1.43 -3.60 15.62
N THR A 472 0.32 -3.96 16.27
CA THR A 472 0.10 -3.70 17.71
C THR A 472 1.03 -4.50 18.60
N ARG A 473 1.21 -5.80 18.35
CA ARG A 473 2.04 -6.67 19.21
C ARG A 473 3.49 -6.19 19.28
N GLY A 474 4.02 -6.06 20.48
CA GLY A 474 5.37 -5.59 20.77
C GLY A 474 5.49 -4.07 20.89
N GLN A 475 4.43 -3.30 20.64
CA GLN A 475 4.43 -1.85 20.88
C GLN A 475 4.48 -1.56 22.38
N ILE A 476 5.20 -0.51 22.73
CA ILE A 476 5.36 -0.03 24.10
C ILE A 476 4.91 1.43 24.23
N THR A 477 4.27 1.74 25.35
CA THR A 477 3.84 3.09 25.72
C THR A 477 4.11 3.36 27.21
N GLU A 478 4.05 4.58 27.62
CA GLU A 478 4.17 5.01 29.02
C GLU A 478 2.86 5.60 29.53
N LEU A 479 2.43 5.19 30.70
CA LEU A 479 1.30 5.80 31.40
C LEU A 479 1.70 7.15 31.99
N CYS A 480 1.02 8.21 31.62
CA CYS A 480 1.09 9.54 32.26
C CYS A 480 -0.06 9.74 33.28
N ILE A 481 -0.94 8.76 33.39
CA ILE A 481 -2.10 8.73 34.29
C ILE A 481 -2.16 7.38 35.01
N SER A 482 -2.92 7.32 36.11
CA SER A 482 -3.26 6.02 36.73
C SER A 482 -4.29 5.30 35.87
N ALA A 483 -4.02 4.04 35.49
CA ALA A 483 -4.89 3.27 34.64
C ALA A 483 -4.78 1.76 34.89
N GLY A 484 -5.90 1.05 34.72
CA GLY A 484 -5.90 -0.39 34.52
C GLY A 484 -5.56 -0.76 33.09
N THR A 485 -5.37 -2.04 32.80
CA THR A 485 -5.14 -2.53 31.44
C THR A 485 -5.82 -3.87 31.21
N ASN A 486 -6.04 -4.24 29.95
CA ASN A 486 -6.57 -5.54 29.58
C ASN A 486 -5.49 -6.64 29.66
N GLN A 487 -5.90 -7.91 29.58
CA GLN A 487 -4.99 -9.06 29.60
C GLN A 487 -4.06 -9.16 28.39
N ALA A 488 -4.31 -8.37 27.35
CA ALA A 488 -3.45 -8.32 26.15
C ALA A 488 -2.18 -7.48 26.35
N CYS A 489 -2.06 -6.80 27.51
CA CYS A 489 -0.93 -5.95 27.85
C CYS A 489 -0.15 -6.50 29.03
N ALA A 490 1.18 -6.34 29.00
CA ALA A 490 2.04 -6.44 30.16
C ALA A 490 2.36 -5.04 30.68
N ALA A 491 2.28 -4.85 32.00
CA ALA A 491 2.66 -3.63 32.69
C ALA A 491 4.02 -3.85 33.38
N ILE A 492 4.98 -2.98 33.11
CA ILE A 492 6.34 -3.01 33.65
C ILE A 492 6.48 -1.81 34.60
N GLN A 493 6.47 -2.09 35.91
CA GLN A 493 6.68 -1.10 36.94
C GLN A 493 8.12 -1.21 37.44
N LEU A 494 8.97 -0.24 37.06
CA LEU A 494 10.36 -0.20 37.49
C LEU A 494 10.44 0.05 38.99
N PHE A 495 11.37 -0.65 39.69
CA PHE A 495 11.62 -0.40 41.12
C PHE A 495 12.32 0.94 41.32
N ASN A 496 13.25 1.29 40.44
CA ASN A 496 13.87 2.61 40.43
C ASN A 496 12.97 3.61 39.66
N THR A 497 12.58 4.68 40.31
CA THR A 497 11.67 5.71 39.76
C THR A 497 12.38 6.81 38.97
N ASN A 498 13.69 6.70 38.74
CA ASN A 498 14.44 7.67 37.96
C ASN A 498 13.88 7.74 36.52
N GLU A 499 13.59 8.94 36.08
CA GLU A 499 12.98 9.19 34.77
C GLU A 499 13.86 8.70 33.60
N TYR A 500 15.16 8.98 33.64
CA TYR A 500 16.08 8.59 32.58
C TYR A 500 16.28 7.07 32.50
N HIS A 501 16.24 6.37 33.66
CA HIS A 501 16.23 4.92 33.68
C HIS A 501 14.97 4.36 32.98
N ARG A 502 13.80 4.95 33.26
CA ARG A 502 12.53 4.58 32.62
C ARG A 502 12.56 4.88 31.12
N CYS A 503 13.03 6.05 30.71
CA CYS A 503 13.18 6.44 29.30
C CYS A 503 14.11 5.47 28.55
N TYR A 504 15.24 5.07 29.18
CA TYR A 504 16.16 4.11 28.58
C TYR A 504 15.53 2.71 28.39
N ILE A 505 14.81 2.21 29.40
CA ILE A 505 14.11 0.93 29.29
C ILE A 505 13.02 0.99 28.20
N LYS A 506 12.28 2.09 28.09
CA LYS A 506 11.30 2.29 27.01
C LYS A 506 11.98 2.27 25.65
N LEU A 507 13.06 3.01 25.49
CA LEU A 507 13.91 3.05 24.27
C LEU A 507 14.39 1.65 23.87
N PHE A 508 14.85 0.85 24.83
CA PHE A 508 15.27 -0.54 24.58
C PHE A 508 14.12 -1.38 23.99
N PHE A 509 12.91 -1.27 24.52
CA PHE A 509 11.76 -2.00 23.99
C PHE A 509 11.32 -1.46 22.61
N GLU A 510 11.41 -0.16 22.37
CA GLU A 510 11.17 0.45 21.04
C GLU A 510 12.15 -0.10 19.99
N LYS A 511 13.44 -0.19 20.32
CA LYS A 511 14.46 -0.87 19.50
C LYS A 511 14.11 -2.34 19.26
N SER A 512 13.73 -3.05 20.31
CA SER A 512 13.50 -4.49 20.30
C SER A 512 12.15 -4.90 19.70
N TYR A 513 11.37 -3.98 19.18
CA TYR A 513 10.04 -4.23 18.62
C TYR A 513 10.02 -5.37 17.57
N LYS A 514 10.98 -5.38 16.65
CA LYS A 514 11.08 -6.44 15.62
C LYS A 514 11.49 -7.77 16.23
N ASP A 515 12.52 -7.76 17.07
CA ASP A 515 13.07 -8.95 17.72
C ASP A 515 12.01 -9.66 18.57
N LEU A 516 11.22 -8.89 19.34
CA LEU A 516 10.11 -9.39 20.15
C LEU A 516 9.00 -10.01 19.29
N ARG A 517 8.74 -9.48 18.11
CA ARG A 517 7.76 -10.04 17.18
C ARG A 517 8.23 -11.34 16.55
N GLU A 518 9.51 -11.45 16.22
CA GLU A 518 10.13 -12.67 15.69
C GLU A 518 10.18 -13.76 16.77
N LEU A 519 10.57 -13.41 18.00
CA LEU A 519 10.51 -14.31 19.16
C LEU A 519 9.09 -14.84 19.41
N ALA A 520 8.07 -14.01 19.14
CA ALA A 520 6.68 -14.42 19.25
C ALA A 520 6.26 -15.37 18.12
N ALA A 521 6.83 -15.24 16.90
CA ALA A 521 6.44 -16.04 15.73
C ALA A 521 6.99 -17.48 15.75
N GLY A 522 8.11 -17.72 16.45
CA GLY A 522 8.82 -19.02 16.45
C GLY A 522 8.27 -20.12 17.37
N GLY A 523 7.09 -19.97 17.96
CA GLY A 523 6.51 -20.96 18.88
C GLY A 523 5.15 -21.48 18.43
N ALA A 524 4.68 -22.58 19.06
CA ALA A 524 3.35 -23.16 18.84
C ALA A 524 2.19 -22.17 19.11
N GLN A 525 2.44 -21.11 19.88
CA GLN A 525 1.55 -19.95 20.03
C GLN A 525 2.34 -18.68 19.71
N PRO A 526 2.03 -17.99 18.60
CA PRO A 526 2.79 -16.84 18.10
C PRO A 526 2.45 -15.54 18.85
N ASN A 527 2.56 -15.55 20.19
CA ASN A 527 2.28 -14.41 21.05
C ASN A 527 3.41 -14.17 22.05
N LEU A 528 3.59 -12.91 22.46
CA LEU A 528 4.33 -12.58 23.67
C LEU A 528 3.51 -13.04 24.87
N ASN A 529 4.19 -13.30 25.97
CA ASN A 529 3.55 -13.58 27.26
C ASN A 529 4.37 -12.93 28.37
N LEU A 530 3.79 -12.89 29.59
CA LEU A 530 4.45 -12.28 30.74
C LEU A 530 5.84 -12.85 31.01
N ALA A 531 6.03 -14.16 30.85
CA ALA A 531 7.32 -14.81 31.06
C ALA A 531 8.38 -14.34 30.04
N LYS A 532 8.02 -14.21 28.78
CA LYS A 532 8.92 -13.67 27.75
C LYS A 532 9.31 -12.22 28.05
N VAL A 533 8.32 -11.37 28.41
CA VAL A 533 8.59 -9.97 28.79
C VAL A 533 9.46 -9.89 30.04
N SER A 534 9.14 -10.66 31.08
CA SER A 534 9.89 -10.69 32.34
C SER A 534 11.35 -11.13 32.17
N ASN A 535 11.57 -12.12 31.30
CA ASN A 535 12.92 -12.68 31.03
C ASN A 535 13.67 -11.97 29.91
N THR A 536 13.13 -10.90 29.32
CA THR A 536 13.84 -10.11 28.32
C THR A 536 15.14 -9.57 28.93
N LEU A 537 16.27 -9.86 28.26
CA LEU A 537 17.59 -9.34 28.62
C LEU A 537 17.74 -7.91 28.16
N VAL A 538 18.18 -7.05 29.06
CA VAL A 538 18.40 -5.63 28.81
C VAL A 538 19.84 -5.28 29.17
N PRO A 539 20.60 -4.59 28.30
CA PRO A 539 21.90 -4.04 28.67
C PRO A 539 21.68 -2.76 29.46
N ILE A 540 22.22 -2.67 30.65
CA ILE A 540 22.07 -1.50 31.53
C ILE A 540 23.39 -0.72 31.56
N PRO A 541 23.41 0.54 31.04
CA PRO A 541 24.54 1.46 31.19
C PRO A 541 24.59 2.11 32.58
N PRO A 542 25.70 2.74 32.94
CA PRO A 542 25.77 3.71 34.03
C PRO A 542 24.65 4.75 33.93
N LEU A 543 24.09 5.19 35.06
CA LEU A 543 22.94 6.13 35.02
C LEU A 543 23.27 7.45 34.31
N SER A 544 24.48 7.97 34.48
CA SER A 544 24.99 9.15 33.77
C SER A 544 24.98 8.95 32.25
N GLU A 545 25.31 7.74 31.80
CA GLU A 545 25.31 7.39 30.39
C GLU A 545 23.87 7.17 29.85
N GLN A 546 22.95 6.61 30.68
CA GLN A 546 21.52 6.55 30.31
C GLN A 546 20.94 7.93 30.00
N ILE A 547 21.33 8.95 30.77
CA ILE A 547 20.96 10.35 30.55
C ILE A 547 21.48 10.84 29.18
N LYS A 548 22.78 10.66 28.93
CA LYS A 548 23.41 11.06 27.65
C LYS A 548 22.75 10.37 26.46
N ILE A 549 22.52 9.05 26.56
CA ILE A 549 21.88 8.25 25.51
C ILE A 549 20.46 8.72 25.21
N THR A 550 19.62 8.84 26.24
CA THR A 550 18.20 9.23 26.05
C THR A 550 18.08 10.61 25.47
N CYS A 551 18.85 11.60 25.95
CA CYS A 551 18.86 12.95 25.38
C CYS A 551 19.33 12.95 23.93
N LYS A 552 20.40 12.20 23.59
CA LYS A 552 20.93 12.14 22.23
C LYS A 552 19.99 11.45 21.25
N VAL A 553 19.35 10.36 21.68
CA VAL A 553 18.32 9.69 20.89
C VAL A 553 17.14 10.62 20.63
N GLU A 554 16.63 11.32 21.63
CA GLU A 554 15.52 12.27 21.48
C GLU A 554 15.85 13.36 20.45
N GLU A 555 17.07 13.95 20.55
CA GLU A 555 17.56 14.94 19.59
C GLU A 555 17.56 14.39 18.15
N LEU A 556 18.15 13.22 17.95
CA LEU A 556 18.29 12.61 16.63
C LEU A 556 16.95 12.14 16.03
N ILE A 557 16.07 11.57 16.85
CA ILE A 557 14.72 11.15 16.42
C ILE A 557 13.91 12.38 15.99
N LYS A 558 13.99 13.49 16.71
CA LYS A 558 13.33 14.74 16.33
C LYS A 558 13.81 15.27 14.98
N VAL A 559 15.11 15.17 14.69
CA VAL A 559 15.66 15.51 13.36
C VAL A 559 15.06 14.59 12.29
N CYS A 560 15.04 13.26 12.53
CA CYS A 560 14.44 12.30 11.62
C CYS A 560 12.95 12.57 11.37
N ASP A 561 12.18 12.93 12.41
CA ASP A 561 10.74 13.25 12.28
C ASP A 561 10.53 14.52 11.46
N THR A 562 11.38 15.53 11.64
CA THR A 562 11.34 16.75 10.84
C THR A 562 11.64 16.46 9.37
N LEU A 563 12.65 15.64 9.08
CA LEU A 563 12.97 15.19 7.72
C LEU A 563 11.82 14.42 7.08
N LYS A 564 11.22 13.50 7.82
CA LYS A 564 10.08 12.70 7.34
C LYS A 564 8.89 13.59 6.99
N SER A 565 8.56 14.56 7.83
CA SER A 565 7.49 15.54 7.59
C SER A 565 7.75 16.38 6.33
N ARG A 566 8.99 16.87 6.14
CA ARG A 566 9.39 17.63 4.94
C ARG A 566 9.30 16.76 3.68
N LEU A 567 9.74 15.51 3.76
CA LEU A 567 9.65 14.57 2.67
C LEU A 567 8.19 14.32 2.25
N GLN A 568 7.30 14.10 3.22
CA GLN A 568 5.87 13.92 2.97
C GLN A 568 5.24 15.15 2.29
N SER A 569 5.59 16.37 2.75
CA SER A 569 5.12 17.60 2.13
C SER A 569 5.64 17.76 0.69
N ALA A 570 6.92 17.47 0.45
CA ALA A 570 7.50 17.49 -0.90
C ALA A 570 6.84 16.46 -1.82
N GLN A 571 6.56 15.26 -1.29
CA GLN A 571 5.88 14.21 -2.04
C GLN A 571 4.45 14.63 -2.42
N GLN A 572 3.69 15.21 -1.49
CA GLN A 572 2.36 15.74 -1.78
C GLN A 572 2.39 16.82 -2.88
N THR A 573 3.39 17.70 -2.85
CA THR A 573 3.59 18.71 -3.91
C THR A 573 3.83 18.06 -5.28
N ARG A 574 4.63 16.98 -5.34
CA ARG A 574 4.87 16.24 -6.60
C ARG A 574 3.60 15.59 -7.16
N LEU A 575 2.74 15.05 -6.28
CA LEU A 575 1.43 14.52 -6.70
C LEU A 575 0.58 15.63 -7.33
N HIS A 576 0.46 16.78 -6.68
CA HIS A 576 -0.30 17.92 -7.21
C HIS A 576 0.29 18.48 -8.52
N LEU A 577 1.62 18.47 -8.67
CA LEU A 577 2.26 18.87 -9.92
C LEU A 577 1.94 17.90 -11.06
N ALA A 578 1.93 16.60 -10.81
CA ALA A 578 1.54 15.61 -11.81
C ALA A 578 0.07 15.79 -12.25
N ASP A 579 -0.84 16.07 -11.30
CA ASP A 579 -2.23 16.38 -11.63
C ASP A 579 -2.34 17.68 -12.45
N ALA A 580 -1.68 18.76 -12.01
CA ALA A 580 -1.70 20.04 -12.72
C ALA A 580 -1.12 19.97 -14.14
N LEU A 581 -0.06 19.18 -14.35
CA LEU A 581 0.49 18.94 -15.69
C LEU A 581 -0.51 18.20 -16.59
N THR A 582 -1.23 17.22 -16.02
CA THR A 582 -2.27 16.49 -16.74
C THR A 582 -3.40 17.43 -17.17
N ASP A 583 -3.91 18.24 -16.24
CA ASP A 583 -5.01 19.18 -16.49
C ASP A 583 -4.61 20.24 -17.51
N ALA A 584 -3.40 20.80 -17.40
CA ALA A 584 -2.90 21.82 -18.31
C ALA A 584 -2.69 21.30 -19.76
N ALA A 585 -2.38 20.01 -19.92
CA ALA A 585 -2.21 19.41 -21.25
C ALA A 585 -3.54 19.07 -21.92
N LEU A 586 -4.59 18.80 -21.14
CA LEU A 586 -5.92 18.47 -21.68
C LEU A 586 -6.76 19.71 -22.02
N ASN A 587 -6.54 20.83 -21.33
CA ASN A 587 -7.16 22.12 -21.61
C ASN A 587 -6.38 22.87 -22.73
#